data_4f524ef152bbb11bde3a4be0b12f212d
#
_entry.id   4f524ef152bbb11bde3a4be0b12f212d
#
_cell.length_a   1.000
_cell.length_b   1.000
_cell.length_c   1.000
_cell.angle_alpha   90.00
_cell.angle_beta   90.00
_cell.angle_gamma   90.00
#
_symmetry.space_group_name_H-M   'P 1'
#
loop_
_entity.id
_entity.type
_entity.pdbx_description
1 polymer ?
#
loop_
_entity_poly.entity_id
_entity_poly.type
_entity_poly.pdbx_seq_one_letter_code
_entity_poly.pdbx_strand_id
1 'polypeptide(L)'
;MTAPARVEPDRLRRLAGRAAGPLLWAHVALVALSTAALVTFLAVPSPAMSAWLAREPNATAARIGWTFSGPTYVVLGFLAALAHALRWIGGRRVVAMFAVASLIALASELLGTSTGYPFGGYSYTPLLGYRILGLVPFPIPISWTFILYCSLAMCGRRLPARDDGRTRLAWAFVAGLILTAWDVAMDPAMVRTSHWLWHEPGAFYGMPLTNWIGWVATGTLIAWVMLRFVPPTTVAERVAPTRLPLVLYAVNGLMPIAICFRHGLVWAGVLGTVAMAVPLALATAAPARRPSPARAAGSAAAPVSVGGR
;
A
#
# COMPACT_ATOMS: atom_id res chain seq x y z
N MET A 1 -33.45 -12.51 21.66
CA MET A 1 -32.28 -12.21 20.81
C MET A 1 -32.56 -10.89 20.10
N THR A 2 -31.97 -9.79 20.58
CA THR A 2 -32.08 -8.48 19.98
C THR A 2 -31.22 -8.44 18.72
N ALA A 3 -31.80 -8.09 17.57
CA ALA A 3 -31.07 -7.92 16.33
C ALA A 3 -29.94 -6.86 16.50
N PRO A 4 -28.74 -7.12 15.95
CA PRO A 4 -27.64 -6.16 16.07
C PRO A 4 -28.06 -4.84 15.41
N ALA A 5 -27.90 -3.74 16.13
CA ALA A 5 -28.20 -2.39 15.66
C ALA A 5 -27.48 -2.12 14.32
N ARG A 6 -28.21 -1.86 13.25
CA ARG A 6 -27.64 -1.42 11.96
C ARG A 6 -26.95 -0.09 12.19
N VAL A 7 -25.63 -0.08 12.20
CA VAL A 7 -24.85 1.17 12.25
C VAL A 7 -25.20 1.97 11.00
N GLU A 8 -25.75 3.17 11.19
CA GLU A 8 -26.12 4.06 10.08
C GLU A 8 -24.88 4.30 9.17
N PRO A 9 -25.01 4.16 7.85
CA PRO A 9 -23.91 4.33 6.90
C PRO A 9 -23.14 5.65 7.07
N ASP A 10 -23.83 6.71 7.48
CA ASP A 10 -23.23 8.03 7.69
C ASP A 10 -22.40 8.12 8.99
N ARG A 11 -22.75 7.36 10.02
CA ARG A 11 -21.95 7.27 11.25
C ARG A 11 -20.59 6.62 10.97
N LEU A 12 -20.57 5.52 10.23
CA LEU A 12 -19.34 4.85 9.85
C LEU A 12 -18.42 5.74 8.99
N ARG A 13 -19.00 6.46 8.03
CA ARG A 13 -18.24 7.42 7.20
C ARG A 13 -17.63 8.56 8.01
N ARG A 14 -18.38 9.12 8.97
CA ARG A 14 -17.88 10.17 9.86
C ARG A 14 -16.73 9.67 10.74
N LEU A 15 -16.85 8.50 11.34
CA LEU A 15 -15.82 7.90 12.18
C LEU A 15 -14.55 7.59 11.35
N ALA A 16 -14.70 6.98 10.19
CA ALA A 16 -13.62 6.70 9.27
C ALA A 16 -12.91 7.99 8.82
N GLY A 17 -13.66 9.06 8.53
CA GLY A 17 -13.08 10.35 8.17
C GLY A 17 -12.26 11.00 9.30
N ARG A 18 -12.65 10.79 10.56
CA ARG A 18 -11.91 11.28 11.73
C ARG A 18 -10.64 10.45 11.99
N ALA A 19 -10.66 9.16 11.67
CA ALA A 19 -9.55 8.24 11.91
C ALA A 19 -8.46 8.29 10.82
N ALA A 20 -8.80 8.56 9.57
CA ALA A 20 -7.88 8.46 8.43
C ALA A 20 -6.63 9.37 8.56
N GLY A 21 -6.80 10.61 9.00
CA GLY A 21 -5.70 11.55 9.21
C GLY A 21 -4.75 11.14 10.34
N PRO A 22 -5.23 10.92 11.56
CA PRO A 22 -4.41 10.42 12.67
C PRO A 22 -3.67 9.13 12.35
N LEU A 23 -4.31 8.15 11.69
CA LEU A 23 -3.68 6.89 11.28
C LEU A 23 -2.56 7.13 10.25
N LEU A 24 -2.78 8.02 9.27
CA LEU A 24 -1.73 8.40 8.32
C LEU A 24 -0.53 9.01 9.04
N TRP A 25 -0.74 9.96 9.94
CA TRP A 25 0.37 10.63 10.61
C TRP A 25 1.09 9.70 11.60
N ALA A 26 0.39 8.79 12.27
CA ALA A 26 1.01 7.73 13.06
C ALA A 26 1.88 6.81 12.18
N HIS A 27 1.39 6.43 11.00
CA HIS A 27 2.18 5.67 10.02
C HIS A 27 3.42 6.46 9.57
N VAL A 28 3.27 7.72 9.17
CA VAL A 28 4.38 8.60 8.75
C VAL A 28 5.44 8.71 9.85
N ALA A 29 5.02 8.99 11.07
CA ALA A 29 5.92 9.12 12.22
C ALA A 29 6.68 7.82 12.49
N LEU A 30 5.99 6.68 12.47
CA LEU A 30 6.63 5.39 12.74
C LEU A 30 7.60 4.99 11.63
N VAL A 31 7.26 5.20 10.34
CA VAL A 31 8.18 4.96 9.22
C VAL A 31 9.41 5.87 9.34
N ALA A 32 9.22 7.16 9.61
CA ALA A 32 10.32 8.11 9.75
C ALA A 32 11.26 7.74 10.92
N LEU A 33 10.70 7.43 12.08
CA LEU A 33 11.46 6.99 13.26
C LEU A 33 12.20 5.68 13.01
N SER A 34 11.53 4.69 12.42
CA SER A 34 12.15 3.40 12.08
C SER A 34 13.26 3.58 11.05
N THR A 35 13.06 4.42 10.04
CA THR A 35 14.09 4.74 9.05
C THR A 35 15.30 5.41 9.70
N ALA A 36 15.07 6.43 10.52
CA ALA A 36 16.14 7.11 11.25
C ALA A 36 16.91 6.13 12.14
N ALA A 37 16.23 5.28 12.90
CA ALA A 37 16.86 4.27 13.74
C ALA A 37 17.69 3.26 12.93
N LEU A 38 17.15 2.76 11.82
CA LEU A 38 17.87 1.82 10.94
C LEU A 38 19.12 2.45 10.33
N VAL A 39 19.02 3.66 9.81
CA VAL A 39 20.12 4.32 9.09
C VAL A 39 21.22 4.80 10.05
N THR A 40 20.85 5.29 11.25
CA THR A 40 21.82 5.87 12.19
C THR A 40 22.40 4.87 13.17
N PHE A 41 21.59 3.99 13.71
CA PHE A 41 21.98 3.16 14.87
C PHE A 41 22.21 1.69 14.54
N LEU A 42 21.42 1.09 13.64
CA LEU A 42 21.41 -0.35 13.46
C LEU A 42 22.26 -0.82 12.28
N ALA A 43 22.53 0.03 11.31
CA ALA A 43 23.27 -0.38 10.12
C ALA A 43 24.76 -0.66 10.38
N VAL A 44 25.44 0.20 11.17
CA VAL A 44 26.81 0.00 11.64
C VAL A 44 26.95 0.76 12.98
N PRO A 45 26.56 0.17 14.10
CA PRO A 45 26.68 0.85 15.38
C PRO A 45 28.16 1.01 15.76
N SER A 46 28.53 2.19 16.26
CA SER A 46 29.85 2.37 16.89
C SER A 46 29.99 1.48 18.13
N PRO A 47 31.21 1.16 18.58
CA PRO A 47 31.40 0.38 19.82
C PRO A 47 30.66 0.97 21.01
N ALA A 48 30.66 2.32 21.14
CA ALA A 48 29.93 3.03 22.20
C ALA A 48 28.42 2.85 22.06
N MET A 49 27.86 2.91 20.85
CA MET A 49 26.44 2.68 20.56
C MET A 49 26.04 1.24 20.83
N SER A 50 26.88 0.27 20.43
CA SER A 50 26.64 -1.15 20.71
C SER A 50 26.60 -1.40 22.21
N ALA A 51 27.53 -0.83 22.97
CA ALA A 51 27.56 -0.92 24.43
C ALA A 51 26.33 -0.24 25.09
N TRP A 52 25.86 0.89 24.53
CA TRP A 52 24.65 1.58 25.02
C TRP A 52 23.39 0.77 24.73
N LEU A 53 23.27 0.17 23.53
CA LEU A 53 22.14 -0.70 23.15
C LEU A 53 22.12 -2.01 23.94
N ALA A 54 23.26 -2.51 24.39
CA ALA A 54 23.35 -3.73 25.19
C ALA A 54 22.89 -3.56 26.66
N ARG A 55 22.75 -2.32 27.14
CA ARG A 55 22.33 -2.04 28.53
C ARG A 55 20.81 -1.97 28.65
N GLU A 56 20.24 -2.56 29.70
CA GLU A 56 18.83 -2.33 30.04
C GLU A 56 18.61 -0.89 30.55
N PRO A 57 17.49 -0.24 30.21
CA PRO A 57 16.33 -0.74 29.45
C PRO A 57 16.46 -0.64 27.91
N ASN A 58 17.59 -0.16 27.37
CA ASN A 58 17.78 0.10 25.95
C ASN A 58 17.70 -1.19 25.11
N ALA A 59 18.29 -2.28 25.62
CA ALA A 59 18.24 -3.59 24.96
C ALA A 59 16.81 -4.08 24.74
N THR A 60 15.98 -3.96 25.76
CA THR A 60 14.55 -4.30 25.67
C THR A 60 13.81 -3.36 24.71
N ALA A 61 14.04 -2.05 24.77
CA ALA A 61 13.43 -1.08 23.86
C ALA A 61 13.82 -1.34 22.40
N ALA A 62 15.09 -1.61 22.13
CA ALA A 62 15.59 -1.93 20.79
C ALA A 62 14.95 -3.23 20.25
N ARG A 63 14.86 -4.27 21.09
CA ARG A 63 14.22 -5.53 20.73
C ARG A 63 12.74 -5.34 20.40
N ILE A 64 11.98 -4.59 21.22
CA ILE A 64 10.57 -4.28 20.98
C ILE A 64 10.43 -3.48 19.66
N GLY A 65 11.24 -2.43 19.51
CA GLY A 65 11.24 -1.61 18.28
C GLY A 65 11.49 -2.46 17.04
N TRP A 66 12.51 -3.31 17.07
CA TRP A 66 12.85 -4.19 15.96
C TRP A 66 11.74 -5.19 15.62
N THR A 67 11.13 -5.80 16.64
CA THR A 67 10.10 -6.84 16.44
C THR A 67 8.79 -6.26 15.95
N PHE A 68 8.38 -5.09 16.44
CA PHE A 68 7.03 -4.58 16.23
C PHE A 68 6.92 -3.43 15.24
N SER A 69 7.99 -2.67 14.96
CA SER A 69 7.89 -1.50 14.09
C SER A 69 7.42 -1.84 12.68
N GLY A 70 8.00 -2.87 12.06
CA GLY A 70 7.65 -3.33 10.72
C GLY A 70 6.17 -3.70 10.59
N PRO A 71 5.69 -4.69 11.33
CA PRO A 71 4.27 -5.06 11.31
C PRO A 71 3.33 -3.89 11.64
N THR A 72 3.70 -3.05 12.63
CA THR A 72 2.83 -1.95 13.09
C THR A 72 2.67 -0.87 12.03
N TYR A 73 3.75 -0.42 11.37
CA TYR A 73 3.57 0.62 10.34
C TYR A 73 2.77 0.12 9.14
N VAL A 74 2.90 -1.16 8.77
CA VAL A 74 2.09 -1.76 7.69
C VAL A 74 0.62 -1.77 8.07
N VAL A 75 0.29 -2.18 9.30
CA VAL A 75 -1.09 -2.14 9.82
C VAL A 75 -1.65 -0.72 9.84
N LEU A 76 -0.87 0.25 10.32
CA LEU A 76 -1.29 1.66 10.32
C LEU A 76 -1.55 2.18 8.90
N GLY A 77 -0.69 1.86 7.93
CA GLY A 77 -0.88 2.22 6.53
C GLY A 77 -2.14 1.60 5.94
N PHE A 78 -2.38 0.32 6.19
CA PHE A 78 -3.60 -0.37 5.78
C PHE A 78 -4.86 0.24 6.39
N LEU A 79 -4.85 0.50 7.70
CA LEU A 79 -5.98 1.12 8.39
C LEU A 79 -6.25 2.56 7.92
N ALA A 80 -5.19 3.34 7.64
CA ALA A 80 -5.33 4.68 7.07
C ALA A 80 -5.97 4.63 5.68
N ALA A 81 -5.53 3.72 4.80
CA ALA A 81 -6.11 3.51 3.48
C ALA A 81 -7.56 3.04 3.55
N LEU A 82 -7.87 2.06 4.42
CA LEU A 82 -9.22 1.55 4.62
C LEU A 82 -10.16 2.64 5.16
N ALA A 83 -9.75 3.39 6.19
CA ALA A 83 -10.52 4.49 6.75
C ALA A 83 -10.77 5.58 5.70
N HIS A 84 -9.75 5.91 4.90
CA HIS A 84 -9.88 6.85 3.80
C HIS A 84 -10.89 6.36 2.74
N ALA A 85 -10.77 5.10 2.31
CA ALA A 85 -11.69 4.50 1.34
C ALA A 85 -13.13 4.46 1.88
N LEU A 86 -13.33 4.10 3.14
CA LEU A 86 -14.65 4.14 3.81
C LEU A 86 -15.23 5.55 3.88
N ARG A 87 -14.40 6.58 4.10
CA ARG A 87 -14.84 7.97 4.10
C ARG A 87 -15.36 8.41 2.73
N TRP A 88 -14.60 8.15 1.67
CA TRP A 88 -14.86 8.70 0.35
C TRP A 88 -15.77 7.85 -0.54
N ILE A 89 -15.66 6.53 -0.43
CA ILE A 89 -16.47 5.58 -1.20
C ILE A 89 -17.61 5.03 -0.34
N GLY A 90 -17.25 4.54 0.86
CA GLY A 90 -18.18 4.00 1.85
C GLY A 90 -18.66 2.58 1.58
N GLY A 91 -19.28 2.02 2.63
CA GLY A 91 -20.07 0.84 2.54
C GLY A 91 -19.33 -0.51 2.52
N ARG A 92 -20.13 -1.58 2.48
CA ARG A 92 -19.68 -2.97 2.51
C ARG A 92 -18.74 -3.31 1.34
N ARG A 93 -18.92 -2.64 0.19
CA ARG A 93 -18.09 -2.87 -1.01
C ARG A 93 -16.61 -2.56 -0.78
N VAL A 94 -16.29 -1.51 -0.01
CA VAL A 94 -14.90 -1.16 0.34
C VAL A 94 -14.29 -2.23 1.23
N VAL A 95 -15.01 -2.67 2.26
CA VAL A 95 -14.52 -3.74 3.16
C VAL A 95 -14.28 -5.02 2.37
N ALA A 96 -15.24 -5.40 1.52
CA ALA A 96 -15.10 -6.57 0.66
C ALA A 96 -13.92 -6.44 -0.32
N MET A 97 -13.74 -5.25 -0.92
CA MET A 97 -12.61 -4.96 -1.81
C MET A 97 -11.26 -5.18 -1.10
N PHE A 98 -11.08 -4.61 0.10
CA PHE A 98 -9.85 -4.76 0.86
C PHE A 98 -9.63 -6.21 1.31
N ALA A 99 -10.68 -6.89 1.78
CA ALA A 99 -10.59 -8.28 2.20
C ALA A 99 -10.22 -9.22 1.04
N VAL A 100 -10.92 -9.10 -0.10
CA VAL A 100 -10.66 -9.96 -1.27
C VAL A 100 -9.28 -9.66 -1.87
N ALA A 101 -8.86 -8.40 -1.94
CA ALA A 101 -7.52 -8.03 -2.39
C ALA A 101 -6.43 -8.67 -1.50
N SER A 102 -6.59 -8.58 -0.16
CA SER A 102 -5.66 -9.21 0.78
C SER A 102 -5.65 -10.74 0.69
N LEU A 103 -6.79 -11.36 0.43
CA LEU A 103 -6.87 -12.81 0.25
C LEU A 103 -6.19 -13.27 -1.04
N ILE A 104 -6.33 -12.53 -2.14
CA ILE A 104 -5.61 -12.85 -3.40
C ILE A 104 -4.11 -12.66 -3.21
N ALA A 105 -3.68 -11.57 -2.54
CA ALA A 105 -2.28 -11.36 -2.21
C ALA A 105 -1.74 -12.51 -1.35
N LEU A 106 -2.46 -12.92 -0.31
CA LEU A 106 -2.08 -14.06 0.53
C LEU A 106 -1.96 -15.35 -0.28
N ALA A 107 -2.93 -15.65 -1.14
CA ALA A 107 -2.89 -16.84 -1.98
C ALA A 107 -1.68 -16.84 -2.94
N SER A 108 -1.36 -15.68 -3.54
CA SER A 108 -0.17 -15.53 -4.41
C SER A 108 1.13 -15.70 -3.64
N GLU A 109 1.23 -15.18 -2.43
CA GLU A 109 2.39 -15.32 -1.55
C GLU A 109 2.56 -16.76 -1.04
N LEU A 110 1.46 -17.44 -0.67
CA LEU A 110 1.48 -18.85 -0.30
C LEU A 110 1.93 -19.73 -1.46
N LEU A 111 1.46 -19.43 -2.67
CA LEU A 111 1.93 -20.13 -3.89
C LEU A 111 3.42 -19.85 -4.12
N GLY A 112 3.85 -18.58 -4.03
CA GLY A 112 5.24 -18.17 -4.21
C GLY A 112 6.19 -18.85 -3.24
N THR A 113 5.89 -18.81 -1.95
CA THR A 113 6.73 -19.43 -0.90
C THR A 113 6.74 -20.95 -0.96
N SER A 114 5.66 -21.58 -1.47
CA SER A 114 5.56 -23.04 -1.56
C SER A 114 6.17 -23.62 -2.85
N THR A 115 6.11 -22.90 -3.96
CA THR A 115 6.47 -23.41 -5.30
C THR A 115 7.53 -22.59 -6.02
N GLY A 116 7.83 -21.39 -5.54
CA GLY A 116 8.64 -20.39 -6.23
C GLY A 116 7.91 -19.64 -7.34
N TYR A 117 6.67 -20.02 -7.69
CA TYR A 117 5.94 -19.39 -8.79
C TYR A 117 4.90 -18.39 -8.25
N PRO A 118 4.79 -17.14 -8.78
CA PRO A 118 5.46 -16.62 -9.98
C PRO A 118 6.74 -15.80 -9.69
N PHE A 119 7.19 -15.68 -8.43
CA PHE A 119 8.21 -14.71 -8.03
C PHE A 119 9.65 -15.21 -8.13
N GLY A 120 9.86 -16.50 -8.04
CA GLY A 120 11.12 -17.20 -7.76
C GLY A 120 11.03 -17.88 -6.39
N GLY A 121 11.97 -18.77 -6.07
CA GLY A 121 12.00 -19.46 -4.76
C GLY A 121 12.52 -18.57 -3.64
N TYR A 122 11.75 -18.35 -2.58
CA TYR A 122 12.14 -17.53 -1.42
C TYR A 122 11.46 -18.00 -0.14
N SER A 123 11.99 -17.55 0.99
CA SER A 123 11.42 -17.81 2.32
C SER A 123 11.44 -16.56 3.19
N TYR A 124 10.39 -16.33 3.95
CA TYR A 124 10.33 -15.28 4.96
C TYR A 124 11.00 -15.69 6.26
N THR A 125 11.69 -14.74 6.89
CA THR A 125 12.22 -14.89 8.26
C THR A 125 11.16 -14.49 9.29
N PRO A 126 11.39 -14.74 10.60
CA PRO A 126 10.46 -14.30 11.65
C PRO A 126 10.38 -12.78 11.89
N LEU A 127 11.20 -11.95 11.21
CA LEU A 127 11.30 -10.51 11.48
C LEU A 127 10.04 -9.70 11.18
N LEU A 128 9.12 -10.23 10.37
CA LEU A 128 7.83 -9.59 10.07
C LEU A 128 6.67 -10.13 10.93
N GLY A 129 6.98 -10.82 12.02
CA GLY A 129 5.99 -11.31 12.99
C GLY A 129 5.35 -12.63 12.58
N TYR A 130 4.10 -12.84 13.02
CA TYR A 130 3.37 -14.10 12.81
C TYR A 130 3.22 -14.46 11.33
N ARG A 131 3.55 -15.70 11.00
CA ARG A 131 3.45 -16.25 9.64
C ARG A 131 2.21 -17.14 9.50
N ILE A 132 1.33 -16.76 8.59
CA ILE A 132 0.15 -17.53 8.22
C ILE A 132 0.61 -18.84 7.58
N LEU A 133 0.08 -19.97 8.08
CA LEU A 133 0.49 -21.33 7.72
C LEU A 133 2.01 -21.57 7.88
N GLY A 134 2.70 -20.81 8.73
CA GLY A 134 4.14 -20.89 8.90
C GLY A 134 4.97 -20.30 7.76
N LEU A 135 4.34 -19.76 6.72
CA LEU A 135 4.97 -19.33 5.47
C LEU A 135 4.98 -17.81 5.31
N VAL A 136 3.81 -17.17 5.25
CA VAL A 136 3.65 -15.77 4.85
C VAL A 136 3.37 -14.89 6.06
N PRO A 137 4.21 -13.86 6.35
CA PRO A 137 3.93 -12.90 7.41
C PRO A 137 2.63 -12.15 7.15
N PHE A 138 1.79 -11.99 8.17
CA PHE A 138 0.46 -11.36 8.03
C PHE A 138 0.48 -9.91 7.48
N PRO A 139 1.54 -9.09 7.66
CA PRO A 139 1.59 -7.76 7.09
C PRO A 139 1.73 -7.74 5.57
N ILE A 140 2.27 -8.80 4.97
CA ILE A 140 2.55 -8.83 3.52
C ILE A 140 1.26 -8.71 2.69
N PRO A 141 0.21 -9.53 2.87
CA PRO A 141 -1.01 -9.41 2.06
C PRO A 141 -1.70 -8.06 2.18
N ILE A 142 -1.67 -7.45 3.36
CA ILE A 142 -2.29 -6.14 3.57
C ILE A 142 -1.46 -5.00 3.01
N SER A 143 -0.12 -5.15 2.90
CA SER A 143 0.74 -4.16 2.24
C SER A 143 0.45 -4.06 0.74
N TRP A 144 0.32 -5.17 0.05
CA TRP A 144 -0.12 -5.22 -1.36
C TRP A 144 -1.43 -4.44 -1.56
N THR A 145 -2.41 -4.67 -0.68
CA THR A 145 -3.74 -4.08 -0.79
C THR A 145 -3.71 -2.55 -0.68
N PHE A 146 -3.04 -1.99 0.33
CA PHE A 146 -3.08 -0.54 0.49
C PHE A 146 -2.16 0.20 -0.50
N ILE A 147 -1.04 -0.39 -0.93
CA ILE A 147 -0.21 0.20 -1.99
C ILE A 147 -0.97 0.20 -3.33
N LEU A 148 -1.68 -0.87 -3.68
CA LEU A 148 -2.54 -0.90 -4.87
C LEU A 148 -3.68 0.12 -4.78
N TYR A 149 -4.28 0.31 -3.62
CA TYR A 149 -5.26 1.37 -3.42
C TYR A 149 -4.67 2.76 -3.72
N CYS A 150 -3.44 3.03 -3.27
CA CYS A 150 -2.72 4.26 -3.60
C CYS A 150 -2.40 4.36 -5.09
N SER A 151 -1.98 3.27 -5.71
CA SER A 151 -1.68 3.19 -7.14
C SER A 151 -2.93 3.48 -8.01
N LEU A 152 -4.09 2.93 -7.65
CA LEU A 152 -5.36 3.23 -8.30
C LEU A 152 -5.77 4.70 -8.14
N ALA A 153 -5.50 5.32 -6.99
CA ALA A 153 -5.72 6.76 -6.81
C ALA A 153 -4.87 7.61 -7.76
N MET A 154 -3.61 7.22 -8.00
CA MET A 154 -2.72 7.86 -8.98
C MET A 154 -3.21 7.66 -10.42
N CYS A 155 -3.68 6.46 -10.78
CA CYS A 155 -4.34 6.21 -12.06
C CYS A 155 -5.52 7.17 -12.27
N GLY A 156 -6.34 7.40 -11.23
CA GLY A 156 -7.50 8.28 -11.28
C GLY A 156 -7.18 9.74 -11.56
N ARG A 157 -5.96 10.17 -11.30
CA ARG A 157 -5.49 11.53 -11.60
C ARG A 157 -5.09 11.75 -13.05
N ARG A 158 -4.67 10.70 -13.75
CA ARG A 158 -4.02 10.80 -15.06
C ARG A 158 -4.77 10.09 -16.18
N LEU A 159 -5.31 8.92 -15.91
CA LEU A 159 -5.91 8.08 -16.93
C LEU A 159 -7.38 8.45 -17.19
N PRO A 160 -7.88 8.28 -18.41
CA PRO A 160 -9.30 8.37 -18.68
C PRO A 160 -10.08 7.41 -17.80
N ALA A 161 -11.19 7.86 -17.20
CA ALA A 161 -12.02 7.06 -16.32
C ALA A 161 -13.33 6.70 -17.02
N ARG A 162 -13.46 5.42 -17.37
CA ARG A 162 -14.67 4.81 -17.94
C ARG A 162 -14.93 3.48 -17.23
N ASP A 163 -16.20 3.07 -17.14
CA ASP A 163 -16.57 1.84 -16.47
C ASP A 163 -16.67 0.64 -17.43
N ASP A 164 -15.74 0.58 -18.38
CA ASP A 164 -15.63 -0.52 -19.35
C ASP A 164 -14.45 -1.46 -19.01
N GLY A 165 -14.44 -2.64 -19.65
CA GLY A 165 -13.43 -3.67 -19.41
C GLY A 165 -12.01 -3.25 -19.80
N ARG A 166 -11.86 -2.50 -20.90
CA ARG A 166 -10.54 -2.03 -21.39
C ARG A 166 -9.93 -1.03 -20.43
N THR A 167 -10.73 -0.07 -19.97
CA THR A 167 -10.27 0.92 -18.99
C THR A 167 -9.88 0.25 -17.67
N ARG A 168 -10.67 -0.72 -17.17
CA ARG A 168 -10.33 -1.46 -15.95
C ARG A 168 -9.03 -2.22 -16.11
N LEU A 169 -8.80 -2.90 -17.23
CA LEU A 169 -7.56 -3.65 -17.48
C LEU A 169 -6.35 -2.69 -17.59
N ALA A 170 -6.48 -1.59 -18.32
CA ALA A 170 -5.41 -0.60 -18.44
C ALA A 170 -5.03 0.01 -17.07
N TRP A 171 -6.03 0.36 -16.25
CA TRP A 171 -5.80 0.87 -14.90
C TRP A 171 -5.15 -0.18 -14.00
N ALA A 172 -5.61 -1.41 -14.08
CA ALA A 172 -5.07 -2.51 -13.30
C ALA A 172 -3.60 -2.75 -13.63
N PHE A 173 -3.26 -2.78 -14.92
CA PHE A 173 -1.87 -2.93 -15.38
C PHE A 173 -0.97 -1.79 -14.92
N VAL A 174 -1.41 -0.53 -15.10
CA VAL A 174 -0.65 0.64 -14.62
C VAL A 174 -0.52 0.63 -13.09
N ALA A 175 -1.56 0.24 -12.35
CA ALA A 175 -1.48 0.13 -10.90
C ALA A 175 -0.51 -0.99 -10.47
N GLY A 176 -0.45 -2.11 -11.20
CA GLY A 176 0.55 -3.17 -11.00
C GLY A 176 1.98 -2.66 -11.22
N LEU A 177 2.20 -1.87 -12.28
CA LEU A 177 3.51 -1.23 -12.52
C LEU A 177 3.89 -0.24 -11.41
N ILE A 178 2.94 0.58 -10.92
CA ILE A 178 3.19 1.52 -9.81
C ILE A 178 3.50 0.77 -8.51
N LEU A 179 2.82 -0.35 -8.24
CA LEU A 179 3.14 -1.21 -7.11
C LEU A 179 4.56 -1.78 -7.25
N THR A 180 4.91 -2.32 -8.43
CA THR A 180 6.24 -2.90 -8.70
C THR A 180 7.35 -1.85 -8.64
N ALA A 181 7.05 -0.58 -8.94
CA ALA A 181 8.00 0.53 -8.78
C ALA A 181 8.49 0.69 -7.33
N TRP A 182 7.64 0.39 -6.33
CA TRP A 182 8.03 0.35 -4.93
C TRP A 182 8.96 -0.83 -4.63
N ASP A 183 8.71 -1.98 -5.23
CA ASP A 183 9.50 -3.20 -5.04
C ASP A 183 10.96 -3.07 -5.51
N VAL A 184 11.24 -2.20 -6.48
CA VAL A 184 12.60 -1.99 -7.02
C VAL A 184 13.63 -1.66 -5.92
N ALA A 185 13.24 -0.88 -4.91
CA ALA A 185 14.09 -0.62 -3.75
C ALA A 185 13.75 -1.53 -2.56
N MET A 186 12.48 -1.92 -2.43
CA MET A 186 11.98 -2.64 -1.27
C MET A 186 12.57 -4.05 -1.19
N ASP A 187 12.56 -4.82 -2.28
CA ASP A 187 13.09 -6.18 -2.27
C ASP A 187 14.59 -6.22 -1.92
N PRO A 188 15.51 -5.50 -2.61
CA PRO A 188 16.92 -5.50 -2.23
C PRO A 188 17.17 -5.03 -0.78
N ALA A 189 16.40 -4.05 -0.29
CA ALA A 189 16.51 -3.56 1.08
C ALA A 189 16.12 -4.64 2.10
N MET A 190 15.03 -5.34 1.85
CA MET A 190 14.51 -6.38 2.76
C MET A 190 15.38 -7.63 2.76
N VAL A 191 15.91 -8.03 1.60
CA VAL A 191 16.92 -9.10 1.50
C VAL A 191 18.19 -8.72 2.28
N ARG A 192 18.68 -7.48 2.11
CA ARG A 192 19.86 -6.98 2.81
C ARG A 192 19.69 -6.96 4.32
N THR A 193 18.48 -6.75 4.80
CA THR A 193 18.11 -6.75 6.22
C THR A 193 17.53 -8.08 6.70
N SER A 194 17.65 -9.13 5.89
CA SER A 194 17.25 -10.51 6.22
C SER A 194 15.77 -10.69 6.57
N HIS A 195 14.86 -9.89 6.00
CA HIS A 195 13.42 -10.07 6.17
C HIS A 195 12.91 -11.26 5.36
N TRP A 196 13.52 -11.52 4.19
CA TRP A 196 13.38 -12.75 3.40
C TRP A 196 14.67 -13.09 2.68
N LEU A 197 14.75 -14.30 2.18
CA LEU A 197 15.93 -14.86 1.53
C LEU A 197 15.50 -15.54 0.24
N TRP A 198 16.20 -15.25 -0.85
CA TRP A 198 16.07 -15.98 -2.11
C TRP A 198 16.80 -17.30 -2.02
N HIS A 199 16.19 -18.37 -2.57
CA HIS A 199 16.83 -19.71 -2.56
C HIS A 199 17.94 -19.79 -3.60
N GLU A 200 17.81 -19.04 -4.70
CA GLU A 200 18.76 -18.97 -5.79
C GLU A 200 19.24 -17.54 -5.99
N PRO A 201 20.51 -17.28 -6.28
CA PRO A 201 21.03 -15.96 -6.52
C PRO A 201 20.47 -15.38 -7.83
N GLY A 202 19.78 -14.26 -7.76
CA GLY A 202 19.24 -13.53 -8.90
C GLY A 202 20.15 -12.39 -9.36
N ALA A 203 19.85 -11.85 -10.55
CA ALA A 203 20.69 -10.84 -11.22
C ALA A 203 20.66 -9.45 -10.57
N PHE A 204 19.60 -9.09 -9.84
CA PHE A 204 19.44 -7.76 -9.26
C PHE A 204 19.56 -7.83 -7.74
N TYR A 205 20.77 -7.63 -7.22
CA TYR A 205 21.08 -7.71 -5.78
C TYR A 205 20.59 -9.00 -5.10
N GLY A 206 20.68 -10.13 -5.81
CA GLY A 206 20.21 -11.42 -5.33
C GLY A 206 18.77 -11.75 -5.69
N MET A 207 17.98 -10.78 -6.14
CA MET A 207 16.59 -10.98 -6.57
C MET A 207 16.53 -11.49 -8.02
N PRO A 208 15.74 -12.53 -8.33
CA PRO A 208 15.51 -12.98 -9.69
C PRO A 208 14.59 -11.99 -10.45
N LEU A 209 14.87 -11.74 -11.73
CA LEU A 209 14.05 -10.82 -12.56
C LEU A 209 12.59 -11.30 -12.73
N THR A 210 12.34 -12.60 -12.58
CA THR A 210 11.00 -13.17 -12.56
C THR A 210 10.13 -12.61 -11.44
N ASN A 211 10.75 -12.15 -10.34
CA ASN A 211 10.03 -11.49 -9.26
C ASN A 211 9.22 -10.29 -9.77
N TRP A 212 9.81 -9.40 -10.55
CA TRP A 212 9.10 -8.24 -11.08
C TRP A 212 7.96 -8.64 -12.03
N ILE A 213 8.14 -9.69 -12.84
CA ILE A 213 7.07 -10.22 -13.68
C ILE A 213 5.91 -10.70 -12.80
N GLY A 214 6.23 -11.44 -11.74
CA GLY A 214 5.27 -11.91 -10.74
C GLY A 214 4.54 -10.75 -10.04
N TRP A 215 5.27 -9.70 -9.67
CA TRP A 215 4.70 -8.50 -9.03
C TRP A 215 3.74 -7.75 -9.96
N VAL A 216 4.12 -7.52 -11.23
CA VAL A 216 3.24 -6.88 -12.21
C VAL A 216 1.99 -7.73 -12.46
N ALA A 217 2.15 -9.05 -12.66
CA ALA A 217 1.03 -9.94 -12.92
C ALA A 217 0.07 -10.02 -11.73
N THR A 218 0.59 -10.28 -10.54
CA THR A 218 -0.20 -10.36 -9.30
C THR A 218 -0.85 -9.02 -8.96
N GLY A 219 -0.09 -7.91 -9.03
CA GLY A 219 -0.60 -6.57 -8.80
C GLY A 219 -1.71 -6.19 -9.78
N THR A 220 -1.55 -6.55 -11.06
CA THR A 220 -2.58 -6.36 -12.09
C THR A 220 -3.85 -7.15 -11.76
N LEU A 221 -3.73 -8.41 -11.38
CA LEU A 221 -4.86 -9.25 -11.00
C LEU A 221 -5.62 -8.65 -9.81
N ILE A 222 -4.91 -8.31 -8.74
CA ILE A 222 -5.52 -7.74 -7.54
C ILE A 222 -6.20 -6.40 -7.87
N ALA A 223 -5.52 -5.50 -8.58
CA ALA A 223 -6.08 -4.20 -8.98
C ALA A 223 -7.31 -4.35 -9.88
N TRP A 224 -7.29 -5.31 -10.81
CA TRP A 224 -8.44 -5.61 -11.66
C TRP A 224 -9.65 -6.08 -10.85
N VAL A 225 -9.44 -6.95 -9.86
CA VAL A 225 -10.49 -7.39 -8.93
C VAL A 225 -10.97 -6.21 -8.06
N MET A 226 -10.08 -5.36 -7.53
CA MET A 226 -10.47 -4.16 -6.78
C MET A 226 -11.40 -3.25 -7.61
N LEU A 227 -11.11 -3.08 -8.91
CA LEU A 227 -11.93 -2.28 -9.84
C LEU A 227 -13.29 -2.92 -10.19
N ARG A 228 -13.57 -4.17 -9.81
CA ARG A 228 -14.92 -4.77 -9.88
C ARG A 228 -15.79 -4.30 -8.73
N PHE A 229 -15.20 -4.02 -7.57
CA PHE A 229 -15.91 -3.47 -6.42
C PHE A 229 -16.11 -1.96 -6.52
N VAL A 230 -15.08 -1.25 -7.01
CA VAL A 230 -15.05 0.22 -7.09
C VAL A 230 -14.56 0.63 -8.48
N PRO A 231 -15.49 1.06 -9.37
CA PRO A 231 -15.13 1.34 -10.76
C PRO A 231 -14.22 2.54 -10.92
N PRO A 232 -13.47 2.65 -12.04
CA PRO A 232 -12.54 3.74 -12.34
C PRO A 232 -13.14 5.13 -12.17
N THR A 233 -14.40 5.34 -12.58
CA THR A 233 -15.08 6.63 -12.42
C THR A 233 -15.23 7.03 -10.95
N THR A 234 -15.60 6.11 -10.09
CA THR A 234 -15.71 6.37 -8.63
C THR A 234 -14.35 6.70 -8.01
N VAL A 235 -13.28 5.97 -8.39
CA VAL A 235 -11.93 6.26 -7.93
C VAL A 235 -11.48 7.65 -8.38
N ALA A 236 -11.68 8.00 -9.66
CA ALA A 236 -11.29 9.29 -10.24
C ALA A 236 -12.03 10.46 -9.60
N GLU A 237 -13.34 10.30 -9.31
CA GLU A 237 -14.17 11.36 -8.75
C GLU A 237 -13.98 11.57 -7.25
N ARG A 238 -13.80 10.50 -6.48
CA ARG A 238 -13.87 10.54 -5.02
C ARG A 238 -12.54 10.35 -4.31
N VAL A 239 -11.65 9.52 -4.85
CA VAL A 239 -10.37 9.15 -4.21
C VAL A 239 -9.22 9.98 -4.77
N ALA A 240 -9.11 10.03 -6.08
CA ALA A 240 -8.00 10.70 -6.77
C ALA A 240 -7.80 12.18 -6.39
N PRO A 241 -8.83 13.01 -6.12
CA PRO A 241 -8.63 14.40 -5.72
C PRO A 241 -7.95 14.57 -4.35
N THR A 242 -7.92 13.53 -3.53
CA THR A 242 -7.38 13.58 -2.17
C THR A 242 -5.87 13.37 -2.13
N ARG A 243 -5.19 13.83 -1.07
CA ARG A 243 -3.73 13.73 -0.94
C ARG A 243 -3.25 12.49 -0.18
N LEU A 244 -4.11 11.91 0.69
CA LEU A 244 -3.71 10.81 1.56
C LEU A 244 -3.06 9.63 0.81
N PRO A 245 -3.61 9.12 -0.31
CA PRO A 245 -2.98 8.00 -1.03
C PRO A 245 -1.59 8.33 -1.57
N LEU A 246 -1.36 9.58 -1.99
CA LEU A 246 -0.06 10.03 -2.51
C LEU A 246 0.99 10.07 -1.39
N VAL A 247 0.62 10.64 -0.23
CA VAL A 247 1.51 10.71 0.94
C VAL A 247 1.83 9.30 1.43
N LEU A 248 0.81 8.45 1.53
CA LEU A 248 0.97 7.06 1.99
C LEU A 248 1.91 6.27 1.07
N TYR A 249 1.76 6.41 -0.26
CA TYR A 249 2.67 5.77 -1.22
C TYR A 249 4.10 6.29 -1.10
N ALA A 250 4.29 7.62 -1.06
CA ALA A 250 5.61 8.25 -0.97
C ALA A 250 6.37 7.82 0.28
N VAL A 251 5.69 7.82 1.43
CA VAL A 251 6.31 7.47 2.72
C VAL A 251 6.75 6.02 2.76
N ASN A 252 6.02 5.11 2.10
CA ASN A 252 6.43 3.70 2.04
C ASN A 252 7.73 3.46 1.25
N GLY A 253 8.14 4.38 0.38
CA GLY A 253 9.45 4.34 -0.28
C GLY A 253 10.61 4.79 0.59
N LEU A 254 10.36 5.58 1.65
CA LEU A 254 11.42 6.22 2.44
C LEU A 254 12.40 5.22 3.05
N MET A 255 11.89 4.22 3.76
CA MET A 255 12.73 3.26 4.46
C MET A 255 13.53 2.35 3.51
N PRO A 256 12.94 1.68 2.52
CA PRO A 256 13.71 0.82 1.61
C PRO A 256 14.76 1.59 0.81
N ILE A 257 14.44 2.78 0.32
CA ILE A 257 15.40 3.64 -0.39
C ILE A 257 16.57 4.03 0.53
N ALA A 258 16.27 4.45 1.77
CA ALA A 258 17.29 4.80 2.75
C ALA A 258 18.19 3.61 3.11
N ILE A 259 17.62 2.41 3.27
CA ILE A 259 18.38 1.17 3.49
C ILE A 259 19.29 0.87 2.29
N CYS A 260 18.77 0.99 1.06
CA CYS A 260 19.58 0.76 -0.13
C CYS A 260 20.84 1.65 -0.15
N PHE A 261 20.69 2.95 0.01
CA PHE A 261 21.83 3.88 0.05
C PHE A 261 22.78 3.60 1.22
N ARG A 262 22.22 3.33 2.40
CA ARG A 262 23.03 3.08 3.61
C ARG A 262 23.89 1.82 3.50
N HIS A 263 23.42 0.82 2.77
CA HIS A 263 24.12 -0.45 2.56
C HIS A 263 24.87 -0.55 1.22
N GLY A 264 25.01 0.54 0.48
CA GLY A 264 25.76 0.57 -0.79
C GLY A 264 25.01 -0.09 -1.96
N LEU A 265 23.70 -0.34 -1.84
CA LEU A 265 22.87 -0.85 -2.94
C LEU A 265 22.45 0.31 -3.84
N VAL A 266 23.44 1.01 -4.41
CA VAL A 266 23.27 2.32 -5.06
C VAL A 266 22.25 2.28 -6.19
N TRP A 267 22.34 1.29 -7.08
CA TRP A 267 21.40 1.19 -8.22
C TRP A 267 19.97 0.87 -7.78
N ALA A 268 19.78 0.02 -6.75
CA ALA A 268 18.45 -0.22 -6.19
C ALA A 268 17.87 1.06 -5.58
N GLY A 269 18.69 1.84 -4.86
CA GLY A 269 18.27 3.13 -4.31
C GLY A 269 17.90 4.15 -5.39
N VAL A 270 18.75 4.34 -6.41
CA VAL A 270 18.52 5.29 -7.50
C VAL A 270 17.32 4.88 -8.35
N LEU A 271 17.29 3.64 -8.84
CA LEU A 271 16.21 3.16 -9.69
C LEU A 271 14.88 3.12 -8.94
N GLY A 272 14.85 2.68 -7.68
CA GLY A 272 13.65 2.71 -6.84
C GLY A 272 13.15 4.13 -6.59
N THR A 273 14.06 5.08 -6.33
CA THR A 273 13.69 6.51 -6.20
C THR A 273 13.04 7.02 -7.46
N VAL A 274 13.65 6.79 -8.63
CA VAL A 274 13.12 7.25 -9.92
C VAL A 274 11.79 6.57 -10.24
N ALA A 275 11.72 5.24 -10.06
CA ALA A 275 10.53 4.45 -10.34
C ALA A 275 9.32 4.92 -9.51
N MET A 276 9.52 5.25 -8.24
CA MET A 276 8.46 5.79 -7.38
C MET A 276 8.17 7.27 -7.63
N ALA A 277 9.18 8.09 -7.91
CA ALA A 277 9.02 9.52 -8.13
C ALA A 277 8.24 9.83 -9.42
N VAL A 278 8.44 9.06 -10.49
CA VAL A 278 7.76 9.28 -11.77
C VAL A 278 6.23 9.24 -11.64
N PRO A 279 5.59 8.17 -11.14
CA PRO A 279 4.13 8.14 -11.01
C PRO A 279 3.61 9.18 -10.00
N LEU A 280 4.37 9.50 -8.94
CA LEU A 280 4.02 10.56 -8.00
C LEU A 280 4.05 11.95 -8.67
N ALA A 281 5.11 12.27 -9.40
CA ALA A 281 5.24 13.54 -10.12
C ALA A 281 4.13 13.68 -11.16
N LEU A 282 3.87 12.64 -11.93
CA LEU A 282 2.77 12.62 -12.89
C LEU A 282 1.43 12.85 -12.18
N ALA A 283 1.16 12.18 -11.07
CA ALA A 283 -0.08 12.32 -10.33
C ALA A 283 -0.24 13.70 -9.68
N THR A 284 0.84 14.36 -9.25
CA THR A 284 0.80 15.70 -8.64
C THR A 284 0.73 16.83 -9.66
N ALA A 285 1.37 16.69 -10.83
CA ALA A 285 1.34 17.67 -11.92
C ALA A 285 -0.04 17.76 -12.62
N ALA A 286 -0.93 16.79 -12.43
CA ALA A 286 -2.26 16.84 -13.01
C ALA A 286 -3.12 17.88 -12.29
N PRO A 287 -3.79 18.81 -13.00
CA PRO A 287 -4.82 19.64 -12.39
C PRO A 287 -5.89 18.72 -11.79
N ALA A 288 -6.27 18.98 -10.52
CA ALA A 288 -7.34 18.23 -9.90
C ALA A 288 -8.59 18.29 -10.80
N ARG A 289 -9.07 17.15 -11.27
CA ARG A 289 -10.30 17.10 -12.09
C ARG A 289 -11.43 17.68 -11.24
N ARG A 290 -11.89 18.89 -11.62
CA ARG A 290 -13.08 19.45 -11.00
C ARG A 290 -14.27 18.55 -11.35
N PRO A 291 -15.16 18.24 -10.39
CA PRO A 291 -16.41 17.55 -10.72
C PRO A 291 -17.12 18.32 -11.81
N SER A 292 -17.54 17.65 -12.88
CA SER A 292 -18.29 18.31 -13.96
C SER A 292 -19.59 18.88 -13.40
N PRO A 293 -19.89 20.19 -13.62
CA PRO A 293 -21.10 20.83 -13.08
C PRO A 293 -22.40 20.24 -13.62
N ALA A 294 -22.36 19.45 -14.68
CA ALA A 294 -23.52 18.88 -15.36
C ALA A 294 -24.34 17.86 -14.54
N ARG A 295 -23.81 17.33 -13.40
CA ARG A 295 -24.56 16.41 -12.53
C ARG A 295 -25.13 17.06 -11.26
N ALA A 296 -24.72 18.29 -10.91
CA ALA A 296 -25.34 19.02 -9.81
C ALA A 296 -26.73 19.61 -10.20
N ALA A 297 -26.95 19.84 -11.50
CA ALA A 297 -28.20 20.40 -12.02
C ALA A 297 -29.33 19.37 -12.22
N GLY A 298 -29.04 18.08 -12.25
CA GLY A 298 -30.02 17.03 -12.50
C GLY A 298 -30.81 16.55 -11.26
N SER A 299 -30.53 17.11 -10.06
CA SER A 299 -31.23 16.78 -8.81
C SER A 299 -32.15 17.91 -8.30
N ALA A 300 -32.25 19.00 -9.03
CA ALA A 300 -33.18 20.08 -8.69
C ALA A 300 -34.41 19.97 -9.59
N ALA A 301 -35.47 19.42 -9.01
CA ALA A 301 -36.88 19.68 -9.28
C ALA A 301 -37.36 19.64 -10.75
N ALA A 302 -37.96 18.55 -11.13
CA ALA A 302 -39.06 18.64 -12.07
C ALA A 302 -40.27 19.34 -11.35
N PRO A 303 -40.80 20.43 -11.89
CA PRO A 303 -42.00 21.02 -11.31
C PRO A 303 -43.20 20.07 -11.52
N VAL A 304 -43.87 19.71 -10.42
CA VAL A 304 -45.14 19.04 -10.46
C VAL A 304 -46.14 20.00 -11.13
N SER A 305 -46.52 19.69 -12.38
CA SER A 305 -47.63 20.37 -13.02
C SER A 305 -48.92 19.89 -12.34
N VAL A 306 -49.49 20.73 -11.50
CA VAL A 306 -50.88 20.63 -11.05
C VAL A 306 -51.76 21.05 -12.22
N GLY A 307 -52.26 20.07 -12.97
CA GLY A 307 -53.31 20.28 -13.96
C GLY A 307 -54.65 20.21 -13.23
N GLY A 308 -55.25 21.35 -13.06
CA GLY A 308 -56.65 21.43 -12.70
C GLY A 308 -57.54 21.19 -13.95
N ARG A 309 -58.47 20.34 -13.82
CA ARG A 309 -59.93 20.42 -14.10
C ARG A 309 -60.53 19.04 -13.91
#